data_bc92293be73022383f78b3b71dda6ed9
#
_entry.id   bc92293be73022383f78b3b71dda6ed9
#
_cell.length_a   1.000
_cell.length_b   1.000
_cell.length_c   1.000
_cell.angle_alpha   90.00
_cell.angle_beta   90.00
_cell.angle_gamma   90.00
#
_symmetry.space_group_name_H-M   'P 1'
#
loop_
_entity.id
_entity.type
_entity.pdbx_description
1 polymer ?
#
loop_
_entity_poly.entity_id
_entity_poly.type
_entity_poly.pdbx_seq_one_letter_code
_entity_poly.pdbx_strand_id
1 'polypeptide(L)'
;MLADLTVKDFLDKVACSDPVPGGGSIAALDGALASALSTMVARLTVGKKGYEASEEVMQHAQTITLRLLDEFIALIDKDSAAYNEVFACFKLPKTTDEEKAARSAAIQEATKQAALVPLEVARKALDMMSVIADVARLGNRNAVTDACVAMMAARSAVLGALLNVRINLGSLKDRDFVLQLQTEADTIEQTACRREKELLDAVNQDLRI
;
A
#
# COMPACT_ATOMS: atom_id res chain seq x y z
N MET A 1 -11.64 12.51 8.13
CA MET A 1 -10.95 11.31 7.59
C MET A 1 -9.88 10.89 8.59
N LEU A 2 -9.43 9.63 8.58
CA LEU A 2 -8.30 9.18 9.43
C LEU A 2 -7.02 9.96 9.12
N ALA A 3 -6.81 10.27 7.85
CA ALA A 3 -5.66 11.05 7.39
C ALA A 3 -5.67 12.53 7.81
N ASP A 4 -6.79 13.06 8.31
CA ASP A 4 -6.89 14.43 8.83
C ASP A 4 -6.47 14.54 10.30
N LEU A 5 -6.24 13.40 10.96
CA LEU A 5 -5.78 13.36 12.34
C LEU A 5 -4.31 13.80 12.43
N THR A 6 -3.94 14.35 13.58
CA THR A 6 -2.51 14.49 13.87
C THR A 6 -1.86 13.11 13.92
N VAL A 7 -0.55 13.03 13.68
CA VAL A 7 0.19 11.75 13.78
C VAL A 7 -0.06 11.08 15.14
N LYS A 8 -0.09 11.87 16.22
CA LYS A 8 -0.35 11.34 17.56
C LYS A 8 -1.76 10.77 17.68
N ASP A 9 -2.78 11.53 17.26
CA ASP A 9 -4.18 11.08 17.38
C ASP A 9 -4.45 9.86 16.50
N PHE A 10 -3.80 9.78 15.31
CA PHE A 10 -3.88 8.60 14.47
C PHE A 10 -3.28 7.36 15.16
N LEU A 11 -2.09 7.50 15.77
CA LEU A 11 -1.45 6.41 16.50
C LEU A 11 -2.26 5.98 17.72
N ASP A 12 -2.83 6.92 18.48
CA ASP A 12 -3.73 6.64 19.60
C ASP A 12 -4.98 5.88 19.12
N LYS A 13 -5.51 6.22 17.92
CA LYS A 13 -6.62 5.51 17.31
C LYS A 13 -6.26 4.08 16.90
N VAL A 14 -5.07 3.86 16.34
CA VAL A 14 -4.57 2.51 16.01
C VAL A 14 -4.33 1.67 17.26
N ALA A 15 -3.87 2.28 18.34
CA ALA A 15 -3.53 1.59 19.58
C ALA A 15 -4.75 1.23 20.45
N CYS A 16 -5.96 1.69 20.09
CA CYS A 16 -7.16 1.38 20.86
C CYS A 16 -7.64 -0.06 20.61
N SER A 17 -8.70 -0.47 21.30
CA SER A 17 -9.30 -1.82 21.17
C SER A 17 -10.25 -1.97 19.98
N ASP A 18 -10.47 -0.90 19.20
CA ASP A 18 -11.29 -0.96 18.00
C ASP A 18 -10.55 -1.71 16.88
N PRO A 19 -11.25 -2.51 16.07
CA PRO A 19 -10.60 -3.29 15.00
C PRO A 19 -10.13 -2.45 13.81
N VAL A 20 -10.55 -1.18 13.74
CA VAL A 20 -10.18 -0.21 12.69
C VAL A 20 -9.81 1.16 13.27
N PRO A 21 -8.78 1.83 12.72
CA PRO A 21 -7.90 1.41 11.61
C PRO A 21 -6.97 0.25 12.01
N GLY A 22 -6.79 -0.69 11.11
CA GLY A 22 -5.96 -1.88 11.31
C GLY A 22 -4.78 -1.96 10.33
N GLY A 23 -4.27 -3.18 10.14
CA GLY A 23 -3.09 -3.44 9.31
C GLY A 23 -3.23 -3.01 7.85
N GLY A 24 -4.44 -3.07 7.27
CA GLY A 24 -4.68 -2.61 5.89
C GLY A 24 -4.56 -1.10 5.76
N SER A 25 -5.15 -0.35 6.69
CA SER A 25 -5.00 1.12 6.76
C SER A 25 -3.53 1.53 6.98
N ILE A 26 -2.76 0.78 7.80
CA ILE A 26 -1.32 1.02 8.00
C ILE A 26 -0.54 0.73 6.73
N ALA A 27 -0.85 -0.35 6.00
CA ALA A 27 -0.21 -0.62 4.72
C ALA A 27 -0.44 0.51 3.70
N ALA A 28 -1.63 1.11 3.67
CA ALA A 28 -1.91 2.28 2.84
C ALA A 28 -1.11 3.52 3.31
N LEU A 29 -0.96 3.74 4.62
CA LEU A 29 -0.11 4.80 5.17
C LEU A 29 1.35 4.62 4.78
N ASP A 30 1.89 3.40 4.84
CA ASP A 30 3.25 3.09 4.37
C ASP A 30 3.44 3.46 2.89
N GLY A 31 2.43 3.18 2.05
CA GLY A 31 2.41 3.61 0.65
C GLY A 31 2.43 5.14 0.50
N ALA A 32 1.66 5.86 1.32
CA ALA A 32 1.65 7.32 1.34
C ALA A 32 3.02 7.90 1.77
N LEU A 33 3.65 7.33 2.80
CA LEU A 33 5.00 7.73 3.26
C LEU A 33 6.05 7.50 2.17
N ALA A 34 6.00 6.35 1.49
CA ALA A 34 6.89 6.06 0.37
C ALA A 34 6.72 7.07 -0.77
N SER A 35 5.47 7.41 -1.10
CA SER A 35 5.14 8.42 -2.11
C SER A 35 5.68 9.80 -1.75
N ALA A 36 5.49 10.23 -0.50
CA ALA A 36 5.94 11.53 -0.01
C ALA A 36 7.48 11.66 -0.05
N LEU A 37 8.21 10.64 0.43
CA LEU A 37 9.68 10.62 0.38
C LEU A 37 10.21 10.64 -1.06
N SER A 38 9.61 9.85 -1.95
CA SER A 38 10.00 9.82 -3.36
C SER A 38 9.78 11.17 -4.03
N THR A 39 8.65 11.82 -3.74
CA THR A 39 8.35 13.18 -4.19
C THR A 39 9.40 14.19 -3.68
N MET A 40 9.79 14.06 -2.42
CA MET A 40 10.81 14.93 -1.82
C MET A 40 12.14 14.81 -2.56
N VAL A 41 12.62 13.58 -2.80
CA VAL A 41 13.90 13.35 -3.51
C VAL A 41 13.83 13.87 -4.94
N ALA A 42 12.73 13.63 -5.65
CA ALA A 42 12.52 14.18 -6.99
C ALA A 42 12.59 15.71 -6.98
N ARG A 43 11.90 16.38 -6.06
CA ARG A 43 11.93 17.86 -5.89
C ARG A 43 13.32 18.39 -5.52
N LEU A 44 14.10 17.66 -4.75
CA LEU A 44 15.48 18.01 -4.40
C LEU A 44 16.45 17.81 -5.57
N THR A 45 15.97 17.25 -6.69
CA THR A 45 16.76 17.00 -7.89
C THR A 45 16.40 17.96 -9.04
N VAL A 46 15.10 18.21 -9.23
CA VAL A 46 14.58 19.12 -10.28
C VAL A 46 15.21 20.51 -10.16
N GLY A 47 15.75 21.04 -11.27
CA GLY A 47 16.42 22.34 -11.33
C GLY A 47 17.78 22.40 -10.64
N LYS A 48 18.31 21.27 -10.15
CA LYS A 48 19.60 21.25 -9.46
C LYS A 48 20.75 21.12 -10.46
N LYS A 49 21.74 22.02 -10.35
CA LYS A 49 22.95 21.99 -11.17
C LYS A 49 23.68 20.64 -11.06
N GLY A 50 23.98 20.05 -12.22
CA GLY A 50 24.64 18.74 -12.34
C GLY A 50 23.66 17.57 -12.43
N TYR A 51 22.34 17.83 -12.46
CA TYR A 51 21.29 16.83 -12.62
C TYR A 51 20.39 17.10 -13.84
N GLU A 52 20.85 17.91 -14.78
CA GLU A 52 20.08 18.32 -15.96
C GLU A 52 19.63 17.12 -16.80
N ALA A 53 20.44 16.07 -16.88
CA ALA A 53 20.10 14.83 -17.58
C ALA A 53 18.96 14.02 -16.90
N SER A 54 18.70 14.27 -15.63
CA SER A 54 17.67 13.58 -14.85
C SER A 54 16.37 14.40 -14.75
N GLU A 55 16.34 15.62 -15.26
CA GLU A 55 15.25 16.59 -15.07
C GLU A 55 13.88 16.01 -15.46
N GLU A 56 13.76 15.49 -16.66
CA GLU A 56 12.50 14.93 -17.19
C GLU A 56 12.01 13.73 -16.38
N VAL A 57 12.93 12.82 -16.04
CA VAL A 57 12.62 11.63 -15.23
C VAL A 57 12.14 12.03 -13.84
N MET A 58 12.77 13.02 -13.22
CA MET A 58 12.39 13.47 -11.89
C MET A 58 11.06 14.25 -11.87
N GLN A 59 10.78 15.06 -12.89
CA GLN A 59 9.48 15.70 -13.05
C GLN A 59 8.35 14.66 -13.23
N HIS A 60 8.60 13.63 -14.03
CA HIS A 60 7.67 12.52 -14.21
C HIS A 60 7.45 11.74 -12.92
N ALA A 61 8.53 11.40 -12.21
CA ALA A 61 8.47 10.74 -10.91
C ALA A 61 7.66 11.56 -9.89
N GLN A 62 7.89 12.87 -9.81
CA GLN A 62 7.13 13.78 -8.95
C GLN A 62 5.63 13.73 -9.26
N THR A 63 5.26 13.76 -10.54
CA THR A 63 3.86 13.72 -10.96
C THR A 63 3.19 12.43 -10.54
N ILE A 64 3.85 11.28 -10.75
CA ILE A 64 3.30 9.97 -10.38
C ILE A 64 3.18 9.85 -8.86
N THR A 65 4.24 10.21 -8.12
CA THR A 65 4.26 10.00 -6.67
C THR A 65 3.31 10.94 -5.93
N LEU A 66 3.06 12.16 -6.43
CA LEU A 66 2.02 13.05 -5.88
C LEU A 66 0.63 12.46 -6.06
N ARG A 67 0.31 11.95 -7.24
CA ARG A 67 -0.97 11.28 -7.49
C ARG A 67 -1.14 10.07 -6.58
N LEU A 68 -0.11 9.22 -6.48
CA LEU A 68 -0.14 8.04 -5.62
C LEU A 68 -0.29 8.39 -4.13
N LEU A 69 0.31 9.51 -3.69
CA LEU A 69 0.13 10.00 -2.33
C LEU A 69 -1.34 10.23 -1.99
N ASP A 70 -2.07 10.95 -2.86
CA ASP A 70 -3.50 11.21 -2.66
C ASP A 70 -4.33 9.91 -2.70
N GLU A 71 -3.99 9.00 -3.62
CA GLU A 71 -4.65 7.70 -3.74
C GLU A 71 -4.44 6.82 -2.50
N PHE A 72 -3.23 6.77 -1.94
CA PHE A 72 -2.96 6.02 -0.72
C PHE A 72 -3.63 6.64 0.51
N ILE A 73 -3.68 7.96 0.60
CA ILE A 73 -4.43 8.66 1.67
C ILE A 73 -5.90 8.24 1.64
N ALA A 74 -6.53 8.20 0.47
CA ALA A 74 -7.91 7.76 0.33
C ALA A 74 -8.09 6.26 0.71
N LEU A 75 -7.10 5.43 0.43
CA LEU A 75 -7.12 3.99 0.74
C LEU A 75 -7.06 3.70 2.25
N ILE A 76 -6.51 4.61 3.07
CA ILE A 76 -6.51 4.48 4.54
C ILE A 76 -7.96 4.37 5.07
N ASP A 77 -8.82 5.30 4.65
CA ASP A 77 -10.22 5.31 5.07
C ASP A 77 -11.03 4.21 4.37
N LYS A 78 -10.73 3.92 3.09
CA LYS A 78 -11.42 2.88 2.30
C LYS A 78 -11.26 1.50 2.92
N ASP A 79 -10.08 1.17 3.45
CA ASP A 79 -9.83 -0.09 4.15
C ASP A 79 -10.70 -0.23 5.39
N SER A 80 -10.73 0.80 6.25
CA SER A 80 -11.58 0.82 7.44
C SER A 80 -13.07 0.73 7.08
N ALA A 81 -13.53 1.39 6.01
CA ALA A 81 -14.90 1.32 5.54
C ALA A 81 -15.26 -0.09 5.05
N ALA A 82 -14.39 -0.74 4.28
CA ALA A 82 -14.62 -2.10 3.80
C ALA A 82 -14.76 -3.12 4.95
N TYR A 83 -13.96 -2.99 6.00
CA TYR A 83 -14.11 -3.79 7.20
C TYR A 83 -15.49 -3.56 7.86
N ASN A 84 -15.90 -2.31 8.03
CA ASN A 84 -17.20 -1.96 8.64
C ASN A 84 -18.38 -2.53 7.84
N GLU A 85 -18.29 -2.57 6.50
CA GLU A 85 -19.32 -3.19 5.64
C GLU A 85 -19.41 -4.70 5.90
N VAL A 86 -18.31 -5.41 6.01
CA VAL A 86 -18.31 -6.83 6.38
C VAL A 86 -18.96 -7.01 7.76
N PHE A 87 -18.57 -6.18 8.73
CA PHE A 87 -19.11 -6.28 10.08
C PHE A 87 -20.60 -5.98 10.14
N ALA A 88 -21.10 -5.06 9.32
CA ALA A 88 -22.53 -4.77 9.18
C ALA A 88 -23.31 -6.00 8.66
N CYS A 89 -22.76 -6.75 7.70
CA CYS A 89 -23.38 -7.97 7.17
C CYS A 89 -23.54 -9.05 8.23
N PHE A 90 -22.66 -9.12 9.23
CA PHE A 90 -22.82 -10.06 10.35
C PHE A 90 -24.03 -9.76 11.26
N LYS A 91 -24.57 -8.53 11.21
CA LYS A 91 -25.75 -8.11 11.99
C LYS A 91 -27.07 -8.35 11.27
N LEU A 92 -27.04 -8.79 10.00
CA LEU A 92 -28.25 -9.08 9.23
C LEU A 92 -29.06 -10.22 9.88
N PRO A 93 -30.41 -10.24 9.67
CA PRO A 93 -31.29 -11.30 10.17
C PRO A 93 -30.82 -12.70 9.77
N LYS A 94 -31.10 -13.68 10.64
CA LYS A 94 -30.70 -15.09 10.45
C LYS A 94 -31.71 -16.08 11.01
N THR A 95 -32.98 -15.71 11.06
CA THR A 95 -34.05 -16.52 11.69
C THR A 95 -34.59 -17.55 10.71
N THR A 96 -34.94 -17.13 9.48
CA THR A 96 -35.42 -18.03 8.43
C THR A 96 -34.27 -18.54 7.53
N ASP A 97 -34.53 -19.55 6.73
CA ASP A 97 -33.50 -20.09 5.83
C ASP A 97 -33.19 -19.10 4.68
N GLU A 98 -34.18 -18.32 4.25
CA GLU A 98 -33.98 -17.23 3.28
C GLU A 98 -33.08 -16.13 3.85
N GLU A 99 -33.32 -15.72 5.09
CA GLU A 99 -32.50 -14.74 5.79
C GLU A 99 -31.06 -15.22 5.96
N LYS A 100 -30.87 -16.49 6.35
CA LYS A 100 -29.54 -17.11 6.45
C LYS A 100 -28.80 -17.12 5.11
N ALA A 101 -29.50 -17.48 4.03
CA ALA A 101 -28.93 -17.50 2.68
C ALA A 101 -28.55 -16.09 2.22
N ALA A 102 -29.44 -15.11 2.37
CA ALA A 102 -29.18 -13.72 2.02
C ALA A 102 -28.01 -13.13 2.82
N ARG A 103 -27.99 -13.36 4.14
CA ARG A 103 -26.87 -12.94 5.00
C ARG A 103 -25.55 -13.59 4.59
N SER A 104 -25.55 -14.89 4.27
CA SER A 104 -24.34 -15.57 3.81
C SER A 104 -23.83 -14.98 2.50
N ALA A 105 -24.71 -14.69 1.54
CA ALA A 105 -24.35 -14.06 0.28
C ALA A 105 -23.79 -12.64 0.49
N ALA A 106 -24.42 -11.84 1.33
CA ALA A 106 -23.95 -10.48 1.67
C ALA A 106 -22.55 -10.49 2.31
N ILE A 107 -22.29 -11.40 3.26
CA ILE A 107 -20.97 -11.58 3.88
C ILE A 107 -19.92 -11.96 2.82
N GLN A 108 -20.24 -12.90 1.92
CA GLN A 108 -19.28 -13.30 0.88
C GLN A 108 -18.94 -12.15 -0.06
N GLU A 109 -19.92 -11.37 -0.49
CA GLU A 109 -19.69 -10.21 -1.37
C GLU A 109 -18.89 -9.10 -0.67
N ALA A 110 -19.30 -8.72 0.54
CA ALA A 110 -18.56 -7.71 1.32
C ALA A 110 -17.11 -8.17 1.59
N THR A 111 -16.88 -9.45 1.88
CA THR A 111 -15.53 -9.99 2.10
C THR A 111 -14.68 -9.98 0.82
N LYS A 112 -15.28 -10.22 -0.37
CA LYS A 112 -14.56 -10.03 -1.64
C LYS A 112 -14.09 -8.59 -1.80
N GLN A 113 -14.95 -7.62 -1.53
CA GLN A 113 -14.59 -6.20 -1.59
C GLN A 113 -13.50 -5.85 -0.56
N ALA A 114 -13.59 -6.38 0.67
CA ALA A 114 -12.59 -6.21 1.71
C ALA A 114 -11.22 -6.87 1.36
N ALA A 115 -11.18 -7.84 0.46
CA ALA A 115 -9.93 -8.40 -0.07
C ALA A 115 -9.35 -7.53 -1.22
N LEU A 116 -10.21 -6.89 -2.02
CA LEU A 116 -9.77 -6.09 -3.17
C LEU A 116 -9.14 -4.75 -2.76
N VAL A 117 -9.57 -4.14 -1.65
CA VAL A 117 -8.99 -2.87 -1.18
C VAL A 117 -7.51 -3.00 -0.84
N PRO A 118 -7.06 -3.92 0.03
CA PRO A 118 -5.64 -4.11 0.28
C PRO A 118 -4.87 -4.62 -0.95
N LEU A 119 -5.50 -5.36 -1.87
CA LEU A 119 -4.86 -5.73 -3.13
C LEU A 119 -4.57 -4.51 -4.00
N GLU A 120 -5.46 -3.52 -4.02
CA GLU A 120 -5.22 -2.24 -4.69
C GLU A 120 -4.01 -1.51 -4.09
N VAL A 121 -3.88 -1.49 -2.77
CA VAL A 121 -2.69 -0.96 -2.08
C VAL A 121 -1.43 -1.67 -2.54
N ALA A 122 -1.43 -3.01 -2.55
CA ALA A 122 -0.25 -3.80 -2.94
C ALA A 122 0.17 -3.55 -4.39
N ARG A 123 -0.79 -3.49 -5.33
CA ARG A 123 -0.53 -3.20 -6.76
C ARG A 123 0.12 -1.83 -6.94
N LYS A 124 -0.49 -0.78 -6.37
CA LYS A 124 0.00 0.60 -6.47
C LYS A 124 1.39 0.75 -5.85
N ALA A 125 1.63 0.13 -4.69
CA ALA A 125 2.92 0.17 -4.03
C ALA A 125 4.00 -0.57 -4.84
N LEU A 126 3.67 -1.73 -5.44
CA LEU A 126 4.59 -2.45 -6.32
C LEU A 126 4.95 -1.63 -7.58
N ASP A 127 3.96 -0.99 -8.22
CA ASP A 127 4.20 -0.15 -9.40
C ASP A 127 5.09 1.04 -9.05
N MET A 128 4.85 1.67 -7.90
CA MET A 128 5.66 2.78 -7.40
C MET A 128 7.12 2.40 -7.15
N MET A 129 7.44 1.16 -6.76
CA MET A 129 8.82 0.71 -6.51
C MET A 129 9.73 0.89 -7.72
N SER A 130 9.20 0.84 -8.94
CA SER A 130 9.98 1.12 -10.16
C SER A 130 10.37 2.60 -10.24
N VAL A 131 9.43 3.48 -9.91
CA VAL A 131 9.67 4.93 -9.86
C VAL A 131 10.68 5.28 -8.77
N ILE A 132 10.57 4.64 -7.59
CA ILE A 132 11.52 4.82 -6.48
C ILE A 132 12.93 4.39 -6.91
N ALA A 133 13.07 3.30 -7.65
CA ALA A 133 14.37 2.85 -8.14
C ALA A 133 15.02 3.86 -9.09
N ASP A 134 14.25 4.53 -9.95
CA ASP A 134 14.75 5.60 -10.81
C ASP A 134 15.13 6.85 -10.00
N VAL A 135 14.30 7.24 -9.03
CA VAL A 135 14.59 8.34 -8.10
C VAL A 135 15.89 8.09 -7.31
N ALA A 136 16.11 6.86 -6.85
CA ALA A 136 17.33 6.51 -6.12
C ALA A 136 18.59 6.55 -7.01
N ARG A 137 18.47 6.09 -8.27
CA ARG A 137 19.61 6.01 -9.19
C ARG A 137 19.98 7.34 -9.84
N LEU A 138 18.99 8.14 -10.18
CA LEU A 138 19.15 9.34 -11.00
C LEU A 138 18.96 10.63 -10.21
N GLY A 139 18.41 10.55 -9.00
CA GLY A 139 18.13 11.67 -8.13
C GLY A 139 19.35 12.21 -7.39
N ASN A 140 19.12 13.20 -6.55
CA ASN A 140 20.13 13.84 -5.74
C ASN A 140 20.83 12.82 -4.81
N ARG A 141 22.12 12.59 -5.02
CA ARG A 141 22.92 11.62 -4.23
C ARG A 141 22.90 11.88 -2.73
N ASN A 142 22.73 13.14 -2.30
CA ASN A 142 22.63 13.48 -0.89
C ASN A 142 21.30 13.03 -0.25
N ALA A 143 20.31 12.63 -1.06
CA ALA A 143 19.02 12.14 -0.62
C ALA A 143 18.78 10.66 -1.05
N VAL A 144 19.83 9.93 -1.46
CA VAL A 144 19.69 8.53 -1.87
C VAL A 144 19.20 7.64 -0.74
N THR A 145 19.58 7.93 0.49
CA THR A 145 19.11 7.19 1.68
C THR A 145 17.61 7.38 1.92
N ASP A 146 17.07 8.57 1.62
CA ASP A 146 15.63 8.83 1.69
C ASP A 146 14.87 8.00 0.63
N ALA A 147 15.42 7.86 -0.58
CA ALA A 147 14.88 6.97 -1.59
C ALA A 147 14.93 5.49 -1.16
N CYS A 148 15.98 5.07 -0.46
CA CYS A 148 16.03 3.72 0.13
C CYS A 148 14.97 3.52 1.22
N VAL A 149 14.74 4.50 2.09
CA VAL A 149 13.66 4.46 3.09
C VAL A 149 12.29 4.41 2.40
N ALA A 150 12.10 5.17 1.30
CA ALA A 150 10.89 5.09 0.50
C ALA A 150 10.68 3.68 -0.08
N MET A 151 11.74 3.01 -0.56
CA MET A 151 11.67 1.65 -1.07
C MET A 151 11.27 0.64 0.03
N MET A 152 11.85 0.77 1.23
CA MET A 152 11.49 -0.07 2.38
C MET A 152 10.04 0.15 2.81
N ALA A 153 9.55 1.40 2.84
CA ALA A 153 8.16 1.71 3.14
C ALA A 153 7.22 1.15 2.06
N ALA A 154 7.57 1.25 0.78
CA ALA A 154 6.79 0.67 -0.32
C ALA A 154 6.70 -0.86 -0.20
N ARG A 155 7.81 -1.53 0.14
CA ARG A 155 7.77 -2.98 0.40
C ARG A 155 6.91 -3.31 1.62
N SER A 156 7.00 -2.54 2.71
CA SER A 156 6.15 -2.71 3.90
C SER A 156 4.68 -2.58 3.52
N ALA A 157 4.32 -1.58 2.71
CA ALA A 157 2.98 -1.40 2.17
C ALA A 157 2.51 -2.64 1.39
N VAL A 158 3.35 -3.17 0.48
CA VAL A 158 3.02 -4.39 -0.28
C VAL A 158 2.77 -5.57 0.64
N LEU A 159 3.71 -5.91 1.51
CA LEU A 159 3.62 -7.11 2.35
C LEU A 159 2.47 -7.01 3.37
N GLY A 160 2.32 -5.85 4.01
CA GLY A 160 1.24 -5.59 4.94
C GLY A 160 -0.13 -5.71 4.27
N ALA A 161 -0.29 -5.13 3.09
CA ALA A 161 -1.51 -5.25 2.30
C ALA A 161 -1.80 -6.70 1.91
N LEU A 162 -0.82 -7.46 1.45
CA LEU A 162 -1.01 -8.87 1.04
C LEU A 162 -1.40 -9.78 2.20
N LEU A 163 -0.95 -9.50 3.44
CA LEU A 163 -1.44 -10.20 4.62
C LEU A 163 -2.94 -9.95 4.82
N ASN A 164 -3.41 -8.73 4.60
CA ASN A 164 -4.83 -8.37 4.68
C ASN A 164 -5.65 -8.97 3.52
N VAL A 165 -5.09 -9.10 2.32
CA VAL A 165 -5.71 -9.89 1.24
C VAL A 165 -5.91 -11.34 1.70
N ARG A 166 -4.86 -12.00 2.14
CA ARG A 166 -4.86 -13.44 2.49
C ARG A 166 -5.83 -13.78 3.62
N ILE A 167 -5.93 -12.93 4.67
CA ILE A 167 -6.87 -13.18 5.77
C ILE A 167 -8.31 -13.15 5.28
N ASN A 168 -8.67 -12.24 4.38
CA ASN A 168 -10.00 -12.14 3.80
C ASN A 168 -10.30 -13.34 2.87
N LEU A 169 -9.33 -13.78 2.05
CA LEU A 169 -9.48 -14.93 1.16
C LEU A 169 -9.81 -16.22 1.93
N GLY A 170 -9.31 -16.38 3.15
CA GLY A 170 -9.52 -17.59 3.97
C GLY A 170 -10.98 -17.91 4.28
N SER A 171 -11.89 -16.92 4.24
CA SER A 171 -13.32 -17.08 4.53
C SER A 171 -14.21 -17.15 3.28
N LEU A 172 -13.65 -17.02 2.08
CA LEU A 172 -14.38 -17.03 0.81
C LEU A 172 -14.61 -18.45 0.30
N LYS A 173 -15.82 -18.66 -0.26
CA LYS A 173 -16.24 -19.94 -0.85
C LYS A 173 -15.92 -20.03 -2.35
N ASP A 174 -15.80 -18.91 -3.03
CA ASP A 174 -15.47 -18.80 -4.46
C ASP A 174 -14.00 -19.19 -4.67
N ARG A 175 -13.77 -20.44 -5.04
CA ARG A 175 -12.43 -21.02 -5.17
C ARG A 175 -11.63 -20.43 -6.31
N ASP A 176 -12.29 -20.08 -7.41
CA ASP A 176 -11.61 -19.50 -8.58
C ASP A 176 -11.11 -18.08 -8.26
N PHE A 177 -11.94 -17.27 -7.62
CA PHE A 177 -11.56 -15.97 -7.13
C PHE A 177 -10.40 -16.05 -6.12
N VAL A 178 -10.48 -16.97 -5.15
CA VAL A 178 -9.43 -17.17 -4.15
C VAL A 178 -8.10 -17.55 -4.82
N LEU A 179 -8.12 -18.54 -5.72
CA LEU A 179 -6.90 -18.99 -6.41
C LEU A 179 -6.28 -17.90 -7.27
N GLN A 180 -7.10 -17.13 -7.99
CA GLN A 180 -6.63 -16.02 -8.82
C GLN A 180 -5.90 -14.97 -7.96
N LEU A 181 -6.53 -14.49 -6.88
CA LEU A 181 -5.95 -13.45 -6.04
C LEU A 181 -4.73 -13.96 -5.25
N GLN A 182 -4.72 -15.22 -4.85
CA GLN A 182 -3.58 -15.83 -4.17
C GLN A 182 -2.35 -15.91 -5.08
N THR A 183 -2.54 -16.36 -6.32
CA THR A 183 -1.46 -16.43 -7.32
C THR A 183 -0.89 -15.03 -7.62
N GLU A 184 -1.77 -14.04 -7.75
CA GLU A 184 -1.36 -12.66 -7.96
C GLU A 184 -0.58 -12.11 -6.75
N ALA A 185 -1.10 -12.34 -5.53
CA ALA A 185 -0.46 -11.92 -4.29
C ALA A 185 0.97 -12.48 -4.16
N ASP A 186 1.17 -13.77 -4.47
CA ASP A 186 2.47 -14.42 -4.40
C ASP A 186 3.46 -13.82 -5.43
N THR A 187 2.98 -13.48 -6.62
CA THR A 187 3.79 -12.82 -7.66
C THR A 187 4.21 -11.41 -7.24
N ILE A 188 3.27 -10.64 -6.68
CA ILE A 188 3.50 -9.28 -6.18
C ILE A 188 4.54 -9.31 -5.06
N GLU A 189 4.39 -10.21 -4.08
CA GLU A 189 5.30 -10.36 -2.94
C GLU A 189 6.74 -10.65 -3.38
N GLN A 190 6.92 -11.67 -4.22
CA GLN A 190 8.24 -12.06 -4.74
C GLN A 190 8.91 -10.90 -5.49
N THR A 191 8.13 -10.18 -6.30
CA THR A 191 8.64 -9.06 -7.09
C THR A 191 9.04 -7.89 -6.19
N ALA A 192 8.25 -7.56 -5.18
CA ALA A 192 8.55 -6.47 -4.25
C ALA A 192 9.81 -6.76 -3.44
N CYS A 193 9.93 -7.96 -2.87
CA CYS A 193 11.11 -8.36 -2.12
C CYS A 193 12.39 -8.33 -2.97
N ARG A 194 12.30 -8.76 -4.23
CA ARG A 194 13.43 -8.72 -5.16
C ARG A 194 13.83 -7.29 -5.50
N ARG A 195 12.88 -6.40 -5.83
CA ARG A 195 13.16 -4.99 -6.18
C ARG A 195 13.81 -4.22 -5.04
N GLU A 196 13.30 -4.40 -3.80
CA GLU A 196 13.93 -3.79 -2.63
C GLU A 196 15.36 -4.25 -2.47
N LYS A 197 15.59 -5.58 -2.49
CA LYS A 197 16.91 -6.15 -2.32
C LYS A 197 17.89 -5.62 -3.38
N GLU A 198 17.50 -5.62 -4.65
CA GLU A 198 18.34 -5.13 -5.76
C GLU A 198 18.76 -3.67 -5.56
N LEU A 199 17.82 -2.80 -5.15
CA LEU A 199 18.14 -1.40 -4.90
C LEU A 199 19.05 -1.21 -3.69
N LEU A 200 18.73 -1.85 -2.56
CA LEU A 200 19.51 -1.69 -1.33
C LEU A 200 20.92 -2.26 -1.48
N ASP A 201 21.08 -3.39 -2.16
CA ASP A 201 22.40 -3.97 -2.45
C ASP A 201 23.26 -3.01 -3.31
N ALA A 202 22.67 -2.39 -4.35
CA ALA A 202 23.38 -1.46 -5.21
C ALA A 202 23.80 -0.19 -4.43
N VAL A 203 22.87 0.43 -3.67
CA VAL A 203 23.18 1.64 -2.91
C VAL A 203 24.18 1.36 -1.79
N ASN A 204 24.08 0.23 -1.09
CA ASN A 204 25.03 -0.15 -0.05
C ASN A 204 26.46 -0.38 -0.58
N GLN A 205 26.62 -0.81 -1.83
CA GLN A 205 27.93 -0.90 -2.46
C GLN A 205 28.54 0.49 -2.68
N ASP A 206 27.73 1.45 -3.10
CA ASP A 206 28.16 2.84 -3.33
C ASP A 206 28.46 3.61 -2.04
N LEU A 207 27.78 3.26 -0.93
CA LEU A 207 27.96 3.90 0.39
C LEU A 207 29.11 3.31 1.22
N ARG A 208 29.68 2.16 0.80
CA ARG A 208 30.87 1.60 1.49
C ARG A 208 32.08 2.48 1.20
N ILE A 209 32.61 3.10 2.26
CA ILE A 209 33.88 3.86 2.27
C ILE A 209 35.06 2.89 2.43
#